data_74c4b3488a0723d8df98b3827a34a1c2
#
_entry.id   74c4b3488a0723d8df98b3827a34a1c2
#
_cell.length_a   1.000
_cell.length_b   1.000
_cell.length_c   1.000
_cell.angle_alpha   90.00
_cell.angle_beta   90.00
_cell.angle_gamma   90.00
#
_symmetry.space_group_name_H-M   'P 1'
#
loop_
_entity.id
_entity.type
_entity.pdbx_description
1 polymer ?
#
loop_
_entity_poly.entity_id
_entity_poly.type
_entity_poly.pdbx_seq_one_letter_code
_entity_poly.pdbx_strand_id
1 'polypeptide(L)'
;RLRDPPQAENPASGILFHLFVYTAPAEPGRSRRGDDADKGVIACGIKTMSIRIPENLFHRQYTDQKENRKDRKNMSENNMVKIHGSIHRLRKMSGFSFLILRTAHQLIQCILEPEKCEIMGPDGSPWKETLKEEMCIRMEAQKVEEPRSRTGWELHPVRIRILSVPAEAMPVVIHGKEIPASLETILDFRPLTLRNERERAVFRIQDALVRGFTEFLQQQDFVQIHTPKLVSQGAEGGANIFRLDYFGKEAYLAQSPQFYKQMMVGVYERVFEIGPVFRAEKHDTARHLNEYTGVDFEMGYIDGFEELCRMEEAMIRHALEALPEICPEELKLLQVRIPRISSIPFVRFHEAKERIAGKYHRPIREREDLDPEEEKLLCQLVEEETGSEFVFVTHYPTAKRPFYAMEDEENPQVTKSFDLLFRGLEVTTGGQRIHDYAAQLAKMKARGMDPEQFESYLQIHKHGMPPHGGLGMGLERFTARLLEQDNVRWACLFPRDIHRIAP
;
A
#
# COMPACT_ATOMS: atom_id res chain seq x y z
N ARG A 1 17.54 -60.18 9.91
CA ARG A 1 16.43 -59.82 10.85
C ARG A 1 16.37 -58.27 10.85
N LEU A 2 15.40 -57.79 10.09
CA LEU A 2 15.02 -56.39 10.01
C LEU A 2 14.21 -56.03 11.24
N ARG A 3 14.52 -54.90 11.86
CA ARG A 3 13.69 -54.28 12.93
C ARG A 3 12.93 -53.11 12.32
N ASP A 4 11.64 -53.07 12.56
CA ASP A 4 10.71 -51.98 12.18
C ASP A 4 11.06 -50.65 12.86
N PRO A 5 10.80 -49.50 12.20
CA PRO A 5 10.97 -48.19 12.80
C PRO A 5 9.80 -47.84 13.73
N PRO A 6 10.03 -47.04 14.79
CA PRO A 6 8.98 -46.66 15.71
C PRO A 6 8.03 -45.65 15.08
N GLN A 7 6.75 -45.75 15.46
CA GLN A 7 5.65 -44.89 15.07
C GLN A 7 5.90 -43.45 15.61
N ALA A 8 5.74 -42.46 14.73
CA ALA A 8 5.79 -41.05 15.06
C ALA A 8 4.55 -40.62 15.84
N GLU A 9 4.73 -40.17 17.05
CA GLU A 9 3.72 -39.46 17.82
C GLU A 9 3.51 -38.06 17.23
N ASN A 10 2.24 -37.67 17.12
CA ASN A 10 1.78 -36.42 16.57
C ASN A 10 1.89 -35.31 17.63
N PRO A 11 2.74 -34.28 17.49
CA PRO A 11 2.73 -33.16 18.42
C PRO A 11 1.69 -32.11 17.96
N ALA A 12 0.61 -32.00 18.70
CA ALA A 12 -0.27 -30.83 18.66
C ALA A 12 0.49 -29.61 19.23
N SER A 13 1.18 -28.85 18.39
CA SER A 13 1.88 -27.62 18.76
C SER A 13 0.94 -26.43 18.64
N GLY A 14 0.28 -26.07 19.74
CA GLY A 14 -0.36 -24.77 19.89
C GLY A 14 0.71 -23.69 20.22
N ILE A 15 0.67 -22.56 19.55
CA ILE A 15 1.56 -21.41 19.84
C ILE A 15 1.10 -20.76 21.15
N LEU A 16 1.99 -20.73 22.15
CA LEU A 16 1.73 -20.17 23.46
C LEU A 16 2.27 -18.74 23.53
N PHE A 17 1.37 -17.75 23.58
CA PHE A 17 1.75 -16.36 23.83
C PHE A 17 1.69 -16.05 25.34
N HIS A 18 2.77 -15.49 25.88
CA HIS A 18 2.79 -14.94 27.22
C HIS A 18 2.53 -13.43 27.19
N LEU A 19 1.39 -13.03 27.72
CA LEU A 19 1.06 -11.61 27.89
C LEU A 19 1.44 -11.17 29.30
N PHE A 20 2.35 -10.20 29.41
CA PHE A 20 2.66 -9.57 30.70
C PHE A 20 1.76 -8.36 30.91
N VAL A 21 0.86 -8.44 31.89
CA VAL A 21 0.01 -7.32 32.28
C VAL A 21 0.62 -6.67 33.51
N TYR A 22 1.09 -5.43 33.38
CA TYR A 22 1.48 -4.60 34.50
C TYR A 22 0.23 -3.94 35.11
N THR A 23 -0.12 -4.29 36.33
CA THR A 23 -1.08 -3.52 37.12
C THR A 23 -0.34 -2.45 37.90
N ALA A 24 -0.69 -1.18 37.68
CA ALA A 24 -0.17 -0.07 38.47
C ALA A 24 -0.59 -0.24 39.94
N PRO A 25 0.29 0.11 40.90
CA PRO A 25 -0.07 0.10 42.31
C PRO A 25 -1.11 1.19 42.59
N ALA A 26 -2.10 0.86 43.42
CA ALA A 26 -3.10 1.81 43.90
C ALA A 26 -2.44 2.95 44.72
N GLU A 27 -2.86 4.19 44.49
CA GLU A 27 -2.40 5.35 45.25
C GLU A 27 -2.63 5.15 46.76
N PRO A 28 -1.64 5.43 47.62
CA PRO A 28 -1.84 5.40 49.06
C PRO A 28 -2.59 6.66 49.53
N GLY A 29 -3.74 6.44 50.16
CA GLY A 29 -4.49 7.49 50.83
C GLY A 29 -3.64 8.18 51.90
N ARG A 30 -3.74 9.50 51.99
CA ARG A 30 -3.11 10.35 53.04
C ARG A 30 -3.52 9.91 54.43
N SER A 31 -2.53 9.48 55.24
CA SER A 31 -2.67 9.43 56.68
C SER A 31 -1.35 9.82 57.37
N ARG A 32 -1.48 10.49 58.53
CA ARG A 32 -0.47 11.27 59.24
C ARG A 32 0.55 10.41 60.01
N ARG A 33 1.80 10.93 60.00
CA ARG A 33 2.85 10.88 61.07
C ARG A 33 3.14 9.55 61.80
N GLY A 34 4.43 9.22 61.79
CA GLY A 34 5.09 8.36 62.76
C GLY A 34 6.32 7.64 62.18
N ASP A 35 7.51 7.99 62.77
CA ASP A 35 8.82 7.42 62.48
C ASP A 35 8.82 5.88 62.60
N ASP A 36 9.48 5.19 61.70
CA ASP A 36 10.56 4.25 61.94
C ASP A 36 11.00 3.56 60.64
N ALA A 37 12.31 3.43 60.49
CA ALA A 37 12.96 2.79 59.38
C ALA A 37 12.93 1.27 59.52
N ASP A 38 12.34 0.56 58.59
CA ASP A 38 12.68 -0.82 58.33
C ASP A 38 12.53 -1.20 56.86
N LYS A 39 13.54 -1.90 56.34
CA LYS A 39 13.68 -2.26 54.94
C LYS A 39 12.74 -3.44 54.58
N GLY A 40 11.57 -3.14 54.08
CA GLY A 40 10.65 -4.14 53.53
C GLY A 40 10.86 -4.33 52.01
N VAL A 41 11.42 -5.45 51.62
CA VAL A 41 11.41 -5.89 50.21
C VAL A 41 9.98 -6.23 49.80
N ILE A 42 9.40 -5.41 48.96
CA ILE A 42 8.05 -5.70 48.38
C ILE A 42 8.25 -6.70 47.23
N ALA A 43 7.87 -7.96 47.47
CA ALA A 43 7.77 -8.98 46.44
C ALA A 43 6.55 -8.68 45.55
N CYS A 44 6.82 -8.24 44.34
CA CYS A 44 5.78 -8.07 43.31
C CYS A 44 5.38 -9.44 42.76
N GLY A 45 4.16 -9.92 43.09
CA GLY A 45 3.63 -11.19 42.59
C GLY A 45 3.21 -11.09 41.12
N ILE A 46 3.91 -11.80 40.26
CA ILE A 46 3.51 -11.96 38.84
C ILE A 46 2.47 -13.08 38.76
N LYS A 47 1.22 -12.74 38.42
CA LYS A 47 0.21 -13.73 38.03
C LYS A 47 0.27 -13.94 36.53
N THR A 48 0.69 -15.11 36.11
CA THR A 48 0.68 -15.53 34.71
C THR A 48 -0.73 -16.07 34.37
N MET A 49 -1.41 -15.41 33.48
CA MET A 49 -2.68 -15.88 32.95
C MET A 49 -2.46 -16.43 31.55
N SER A 50 -2.60 -17.73 31.36
CA SER A 50 -2.46 -18.37 30.05
C SER A 50 -3.80 -18.36 29.33
N ILE A 51 -3.91 -17.63 28.25
CA ILE A 51 -5.10 -17.64 27.37
C ILE A 51 -4.75 -18.49 26.15
N ARG A 52 -5.43 -19.62 25.98
CA ARG A 52 -5.40 -20.39 24.75
C ARG A 52 -6.36 -19.75 23.75
N ILE A 53 -5.85 -19.16 22.70
CA ILE A 53 -6.64 -18.72 21.55
C ILE A 53 -6.71 -19.91 20.59
N PRO A 54 -7.91 -20.39 20.21
CA PRO A 54 -8.04 -21.47 19.23
C PRO A 54 -7.45 -21.02 17.88
N GLU A 55 -6.64 -21.84 17.25
CA GLU A 55 -6.03 -21.61 15.93
C GLU A 55 -7.05 -21.26 14.83
N ASN A 56 -8.31 -21.56 15.04
CA ASN A 56 -9.39 -21.35 14.07
C ASN A 56 -9.77 -19.88 13.84
N LEU A 57 -9.28 -18.93 14.65
CA LEU A 57 -9.64 -17.51 14.46
C LEU A 57 -8.81 -16.80 13.38
N PHE A 58 -7.58 -17.24 13.15
CA PHE A 58 -6.72 -16.66 12.10
C PHE A 58 -6.89 -17.36 10.74
N HIS A 59 -7.35 -18.61 10.70
CA HIS A 59 -7.55 -19.35 9.46
C HIS A 59 -8.92 -19.17 8.79
N ARG A 60 -9.89 -18.53 9.44
CA ARG A 60 -11.25 -18.40 8.88
C ARG A 60 -11.37 -17.52 7.63
N GLN A 61 -10.40 -16.66 7.35
CA GLN A 61 -10.43 -15.86 6.12
C GLN A 61 -9.73 -16.53 4.93
N TYR A 62 -8.82 -17.50 5.17
CA TYR A 62 -8.08 -18.21 4.11
C TYR A 62 -8.65 -19.59 3.75
N THR A 63 -9.43 -20.20 4.63
CA THR A 63 -9.98 -21.55 4.40
C THR A 63 -11.26 -21.57 3.58
N ASP A 64 -12.02 -20.50 3.51
CA ASP A 64 -13.24 -20.43 2.67
C ASP A 64 -12.98 -20.60 1.17
N GLN A 65 -11.75 -20.36 0.69
CA GLN A 65 -11.40 -20.61 -0.71
C GLN A 65 -10.95 -22.06 -0.99
N LYS A 66 -10.41 -22.77 0.00
CA LYS A 66 -9.99 -24.18 -0.16
C LYS A 66 -11.13 -25.19 0.13
N GLU A 67 -12.06 -24.87 1.00
CA GLU A 67 -13.24 -25.70 1.26
C GLU A 67 -14.21 -25.76 0.06
N ASN A 68 -14.29 -24.70 -0.76
CA ASN A 68 -15.09 -24.71 -1.99
C ASN A 68 -14.68 -25.76 -3.04
N ARG A 69 -13.55 -26.44 -2.90
CA ARG A 69 -13.14 -27.56 -3.80
C ARG A 69 -13.50 -28.95 -3.27
N LYS A 70 -13.74 -29.11 -1.97
CA LYS A 70 -14.14 -30.43 -1.38
C LYS A 70 -15.64 -30.63 -1.30
N ASP A 71 -16.45 -29.56 -1.21
CA ASP A 71 -17.89 -29.64 -1.05
C ASP A 71 -18.68 -29.93 -2.34
N ARG A 72 -18.02 -30.14 -3.47
CA ARG A 72 -18.69 -30.54 -4.71
C ARG A 72 -19.32 -31.94 -4.70
N LYS A 73 -19.21 -32.70 -3.62
CA LYS A 73 -19.75 -34.09 -3.53
C LYS A 73 -20.95 -34.28 -2.59
N ASN A 74 -21.34 -33.29 -1.79
CA ASN A 74 -22.50 -33.39 -0.88
C ASN A 74 -23.52 -32.27 -1.12
N MET A 75 -23.93 -32.04 -2.36
CA MET A 75 -24.98 -31.11 -2.71
C MET A 75 -26.34 -31.82 -2.77
N SER A 76 -26.94 -32.08 -1.62
CA SER A 76 -28.38 -32.24 -1.49
C SER A 76 -28.81 -31.75 -0.12
N GLU A 77 -29.74 -30.77 -0.09
CA GLU A 77 -30.43 -30.22 1.07
C GLU A 77 -29.77 -29.01 1.78
N ASN A 78 -29.63 -27.89 1.14
CA ASN A 78 -29.93 -26.52 1.60
C ASN A 78 -29.22 -25.45 0.75
N ASN A 79 -29.68 -25.22 -0.48
CA ASN A 79 -29.18 -24.13 -1.34
C ASN A 79 -29.57 -22.71 -0.85
N MET A 80 -30.00 -22.57 0.40
CA MET A 80 -30.36 -21.28 0.99
C MET A 80 -29.14 -20.54 1.50
N VAL A 81 -28.96 -19.29 1.05
CA VAL A 81 -27.87 -18.41 1.48
C VAL A 81 -28.43 -17.14 2.12
N LYS A 82 -27.70 -16.64 3.14
CA LYS A 82 -27.94 -15.33 3.74
C LYS A 82 -26.83 -14.39 3.28
N ILE A 83 -27.20 -13.30 2.63
CA ILE A 83 -26.26 -12.36 2.05
C ILE A 83 -26.71 -10.91 2.26
N HIS A 84 -25.79 -9.96 2.21
CA HIS A 84 -26.11 -8.54 2.28
C HIS A 84 -25.31 -7.76 1.23
N GLY A 85 -25.83 -6.61 0.87
CA GLY A 85 -25.19 -5.72 -0.09
C GLY A 85 -26.12 -4.55 -0.46
N SER A 86 -25.72 -3.83 -1.49
CA SER A 86 -26.53 -2.75 -2.07
C SER A 86 -27.09 -3.17 -3.43
N ILE A 87 -28.28 -2.72 -3.77
CA ILE A 87 -28.86 -2.90 -5.10
C ILE A 87 -28.05 -2.05 -6.08
N HIS A 88 -27.15 -2.66 -6.80
CA HIS A 88 -26.29 -1.95 -7.77
C HIS A 88 -27.06 -1.56 -9.03
N ARG A 89 -27.93 -2.45 -9.50
CA ARG A 89 -28.78 -2.23 -10.66
C ARG A 89 -30.10 -2.99 -10.53
N LEU A 90 -31.18 -2.37 -10.98
CA LEU A 90 -32.50 -2.99 -11.02
C LEU A 90 -33.11 -2.82 -12.41
N ARG A 91 -33.45 -3.95 -13.06
CA ARG A 91 -34.11 -3.95 -14.38
C ARG A 91 -35.40 -4.73 -14.28
N LYS A 92 -36.51 -4.03 -14.42
CA LYS A 92 -37.87 -4.62 -14.42
C LYS A 92 -38.15 -5.31 -15.76
N MET A 93 -38.72 -6.51 -15.66
CA MET A 93 -39.22 -7.30 -16.78
C MET A 93 -40.70 -7.62 -16.54
N SER A 94 -41.34 -8.31 -17.48
CA SER A 94 -42.70 -8.80 -17.30
C SER A 94 -42.70 -9.99 -16.33
N GLY A 95 -43.24 -9.80 -15.11
CA GLY A 95 -43.38 -10.83 -14.09
C GLY A 95 -42.18 -11.02 -13.13
N PHE A 96 -41.00 -10.47 -13.43
CA PHE A 96 -39.82 -10.53 -12.55
C PHE A 96 -38.88 -9.32 -12.74
N SER A 97 -37.85 -9.21 -11.91
CA SER A 97 -36.81 -8.19 -12.08
C SER A 97 -35.44 -8.83 -11.99
N PHE A 98 -34.52 -8.40 -12.86
CA PHE A 98 -33.10 -8.61 -12.65
C PHE A 98 -32.61 -7.60 -11.63
N LEU A 99 -32.05 -8.09 -10.52
CA LEU A 99 -31.39 -7.30 -9.49
C LEU A 99 -29.92 -7.70 -9.45
N ILE A 100 -29.04 -6.74 -9.60
CA ILE A 100 -27.60 -6.97 -9.35
C ILE A 100 -27.28 -6.50 -7.94
N LEU A 101 -26.89 -7.44 -7.08
CA LEU A 101 -26.47 -7.18 -5.72
C LEU A 101 -24.96 -6.89 -5.71
N ARG A 102 -24.56 -5.72 -5.23
CA ARG A 102 -23.15 -5.36 -4.97
C ARG A 102 -22.80 -5.74 -3.53
N THR A 103 -21.88 -6.67 -3.40
CA THR A 103 -21.28 -7.07 -2.14
C THR A 103 -19.89 -6.47 -1.97
N ALA A 104 -19.21 -6.79 -0.87
CA ALA A 104 -17.82 -6.40 -0.67
C ALA A 104 -16.86 -7.00 -1.71
N HIS A 105 -17.20 -8.16 -2.29
CA HIS A 105 -16.29 -8.91 -3.15
C HIS A 105 -16.71 -8.94 -4.62
N GLN A 106 -18.00 -8.97 -4.92
CA GLN A 106 -18.49 -9.23 -6.27
C GLN A 106 -19.88 -8.66 -6.53
N LEU A 107 -20.24 -8.59 -7.82
CA LEU A 107 -21.61 -8.33 -8.29
C LEU A 107 -22.30 -9.67 -8.53
N ILE A 108 -23.49 -9.85 -7.95
CA ILE A 108 -24.25 -11.10 -8.02
C ILE A 108 -25.58 -10.83 -8.70
N GLN A 109 -25.89 -11.61 -9.73
CA GLN A 109 -27.19 -11.60 -10.37
C GLN A 109 -28.24 -12.26 -9.48
N CYS A 110 -29.38 -11.59 -9.36
CA CYS A 110 -30.54 -12.12 -8.64
C CYS A 110 -31.78 -12.00 -9.52
N ILE A 111 -32.65 -13.02 -9.49
CA ILE A 111 -33.97 -13.03 -10.12
C ILE A 111 -35.00 -12.77 -9.06
N LEU A 112 -35.51 -11.56 -9.01
CA LEU A 112 -36.54 -11.15 -8.04
C LEU A 112 -37.92 -11.35 -8.64
N GLU A 113 -38.68 -12.30 -8.12
CA GLU A 113 -40.11 -12.51 -8.39
C GLU A 113 -40.89 -11.92 -7.23
N PRO A 114 -41.56 -10.76 -7.38
CA PRO A 114 -42.23 -10.06 -6.27
C PRO A 114 -43.28 -10.90 -5.55
N GLU A 115 -43.96 -11.78 -6.28
CA GLU A 115 -45.00 -12.66 -5.71
C GLU A 115 -44.45 -13.81 -4.85
N LYS A 116 -43.16 -14.15 -5.01
CA LYS A 116 -42.47 -15.23 -4.30
C LYS A 116 -41.51 -14.73 -3.21
N CYS A 117 -41.32 -13.39 -3.11
CA CYS A 117 -40.36 -12.80 -2.21
C CYS A 117 -41.03 -11.89 -1.19
N GLU A 118 -40.85 -12.19 0.08
CA GLU A 118 -41.26 -11.31 1.17
C GLU A 118 -40.29 -10.12 1.28
N ILE A 119 -40.79 -8.90 1.17
CA ILE A 119 -39.99 -7.69 1.28
C ILE A 119 -40.40 -6.89 2.50
N MET A 120 -39.45 -6.67 3.40
CA MET A 120 -39.65 -5.98 4.69
C MET A 120 -38.89 -4.65 4.68
N GLY A 121 -39.48 -3.63 5.24
CA GLY A 121 -38.88 -2.32 5.48
C GLY A 121 -37.85 -2.33 6.62
N PRO A 122 -37.17 -1.18 6.85
CA PRO A 122 -36.19 -1.04 7.94
C PRO A 122 -36.78 -1.29 9.33
N ASP A 123 -38.04 -0.92 9.52
CA ASP A 123 -38.82 -1.11 10.76
C ASP A 123 -39.38 -2.55 10.94
N GLY A 124 -39.21 -3.40 9.92
CA GLY A 124 -39.73 -4.74 9.88
C GLY A 124 -41.19 -4.85 9.42
N SER A 125 -41.83 -3.78 8.96
CA SER A 125 -43.13 -3.80 8.32
C SER A 125 -43.04 -4.26 6.86
N PRO A 126 -44.12 -4.78 6.24
CA PRO A 126 -44.12 -5.09 4.81
C PRO A 126 -43.82 -3.87 3.96
N TRP A 127 -42.88 -3.99 3.05
CA TRP A 127 -42.48 -2.91 2.16
C TRP A 127 -43.44 -2.80 0.97
N LYS A 128 -44.03 -1.62 0.78
CA LYS A 128 -45.03 -1.38 -0.27
C LYS A 128 -44.51 -0.58 -1.45
N GLU A 129 -43.35 0.08 -1.30
CA GLU A 129 -42.77 0.89 -2.36
C GLU A 129 -41.93 0.05 -3.33
N THR A 130 -41.60 0.65 -4.48
CA THR A 130 -40.66 0.04 -5.42
C THR A 130 -39.24 0.05 -4.87
N LEU A 131 -38.52 -1.07 -5.03
CA LEU A 131 -37.09 -1.11 -4.77
C LEU A 131 -36.36 -0.13 -5.69
N LYS A 132 -35.32 0.51 -5.14
CA LYS A 132 -34.46 1.49 -5.84
C LYS A 132 -33.01 1.03 -5.81
N GLU A 133 -32.24 1.47 -6.80
CA GLU A 133 -30.80 1.31 -6.79
C GLU A 133 -30.20 1.98 -5.55
N GLU A 134 -29.09 1.47 -5.08
CA GLU A 134 -28.36 1.88 -3.86
C GLU A 134 -29.08 1.61 -2.51
N MET A 135 -30.29 1.03 -2.51
CA MET A 135 -30.85 0.47 -1.27
C MET A 135 -29.91 -0.59 -0.70
N CYS A 136 -29.56 -0.47 0.59
CA CYS A 136 -28.84 -1.53 1.32
C CYS A 136 -29.82 -2.57 1.81
N ILE A 137 -29.55 -3.84 1.50
CA ILE A 137 -30.45 -4.94 1.83
C ILE A 137 -29.72 -6.12 2.46
N ARG A 138 -30.47 -6.89 3.25
CA ARG A 138 -30.14 -8.26 3.64
C ARG A 138 -31.11 -9.20 2.97
N MET A 139 -30.62 -10.31 2.44
CA MET A 139 -31.37 -11.21 1.61
C MET A 139 -31.21 -12.65 2.10
N GLU A 140 -32.29 -13.40 2.15
CA GLU A 140 -32.30 -14.86 2.18
C GLU A 140 -32.73 -15.31 0.78
N ALA A 141 -31.89 -16.10 0.14
CA ALA A 141 -32.10 -16.48 -1.27
C ALA A 141 -31.69 -17.92 -1.53
N GLN A 142 -32.34 -18.54 -2.48
CA GLN A 142 -31.95 -19.82 -3.03
C GLN A 142 -30.84 -19.59 -4.08
N LYS A 143 -29.72 -20.30 -3.95
CA LYS A 143 -28.67 -20.32 -4.97
C LYS A 143 -29.04 -21.34 -6.04
N VAL A 144 -29.07 -20.88 -7.30
CA VAL A 144 -29.47 -21.65 -8.47
C VAL A 144 -28.34 -21.65 -9.49
N GLU A 145 -28.02 -22.79 -10.07
CA GLU A 145 -27.04 -22.85 -11.18
C GLU A 145 -27.58 -22.16 -12.41
N GLU A 146 -26.81 -21.22 -12.97
CA GLU A 146 -27.08 -20.50 -14.21
C GLU A 146 -25.77 -20.23 -14.95
N PRO A 147 -25.41 -21.12 -15.89
CA PRO A 147 -24.13 -21.04 -16.61
C PRO A 147 -23.93 -19.74 -17.40
N ARG A 148 -25.03 -19.04 -17.75
CA ARG A 148 -24.97 -17.76 -18.46
C ARG A 148 -24.68 -16.57 -17.53
N SER A 149 -24.83 -16.76 -16.21
CA SER A 149 -24.44 -15.74 -15.27
C SER A 149 -22.91 -15.66 -15.17
N ARG A 150 -22.38 -14.50 -14.81
CA ARG A 150 -20.92 -14.29 -14.65
C ARG A 150 -20.28 -15.24 -13.63
N THR A 151 -21.03 -15.61 -12.61
CA THR A 151 -20.59 -16.48 -11.52
C THR A 151 -20.88 -17.97 -11.76
N GLY A 152 -21.58 -18.33 -12.86
CA GLY A 152 -22.10 -19.68 -13.12
C GLY A 152 -23.34 -20.05 -12.29
N TRP A 153 -23.85 -19.10 -11.48
CA TRP A 153 -25.02 -19.24 -10.62
C TRP A 153 -25.67 -17.88 -10.38
N GLU A 154 -26.89 -17.89 -9.91
CA GLU A 154 -27.65 -16.70 -9.53
C GLU A 154 -28.44 -16.92 -8.23
N LEU A 155 -28.99 -15.87 -7.67
CA LEU A 155 -29.79 -15.92 -6.46
C LEU A 155 -31.27 -15.68 -6.77
N HIS A 156 -32.12 -16.51 -6.16
CA HIS A 156 -33.58 -16.32 -6.16
C HIS A 156 -34.02 -15.90 -4.75
N PRO A 157 -34.25 -14.60 -4.50
CA PRO A 157 -34.63 -14.10 -3.19
C PRO A 157 -35.98 -14.65 -2.74
N VAL A 158 -36.04 -15.16 -1.51
CA VAL A 158 -37.29 -15.54 -0.81
C VAL A 158 -37.69 -14.54 0.26
N ARG A 159 -36.68 -13.84 0.81
CA ARG A 159 -36.89 -12.74 1.75
C ARG A 159 -35.85 -11.66 1.57
N ILE A 160 -36.30 -10.40 1.52
CA ILE A 160 -35.45 -9.22 1.50
C ILE A 160 -35.85 -8.32 2.68
N ARG A 161 -34.86 -7.91 3.48
CA ARG A 161 -35.01 -6.84 4.46
C ARG A 161 -34.23 -5.63 3.99
N ILE A 162 -34.92 -4.52 3.83
CA ILE A 162 -34.31 -3.23 3.54
C ILE A 162 -33.66 -2.72 4.84
N LEU A 163 -32.38 -2.32 4.75
CA LEU A 163 -31.62 -1.79 5.86
C LEU A 163 -31.58 -0.26 5.81
N SER A 164 -31.44 0.28 4.60
CA SER A 164 -31.49 1.73 4.34
C SER A 164 -31.96 2.03 2.94
N VAL A 165 -32.55 3.22 2.80
CA VAL A 165 -33.05 3.77 1.53
C VAL A 165 -32.26 5.03 1.21
N PRO A 166 -31.74 5.20 -0.02
CA PRO A 166 -31.05 6.42 -0.41
C PRO A 166 -32.04 7.60 -0.43
N ALA A 167 -31.62 8.73 0.14
CA ALA A 167 -32.41 9.96 0.14
C ALA A 167 -32.53 10.58 -1.26
N GLU A 168 -31.47 10.43 -2.07
CA GLU A 168 -31.35 11.00 -3.43
C GLU A 168 -30.93 9.93 -4.44
N ALA A 169 -31.17 10.21 -5.70
CA ALA A 169 -30.68 9.39 -6.80
C ALA A 169 -29.16 9.59 -6.98
N MET A 170 -28.49 8.57 -7.55
CA MET A 170 -27.06 8.67 -7.87
C MET A 170 -26.79 9.80 -8.87
N PRO A 171 -25.84 10.72 -8.57
CA PRO A 171 -25.49 11.82 -9.46
C PRO A 171 -24.71 11.36 -10.70
N VAL A 172 -24.13 10.17 -10.66
CA VAL A 172 -23.33 9.56 -11.74
C VAL A 172 -23.75 8.12 -11.97
N VAL A 173 -23.65 7.67 -13.22
CA VAL A 173 -23.96 6.28 -13.60
C VAL A 173 -22.75 5.40 -13.31
N ILE A 174 -22.87 4.49 -12.34
CA ILE A 174 -21.74 3.64 -11.89
C ILE A 174 -21.83 2.17 -12.33
N HIS A 175 -22.91 1.75 -12.96
CA HIS A 175 -23.13 0.34 -13.30
C HIS A 175 -22.64 -0.06 -14.70
N GLY A 176 -22.00 0.88 -15.42
CA GLY A 176 -21.34 0.62 -16.69
C GLY A 176 -19.95 0.01 -16.56
N LYS A 177 -19.41 -0.49 -17.67
CA LYS A 177 -18.01 -0.91 -17.76
C LYS A 177 -17.07 0.27 -17.44
N GLU A 178 -17.44 1.45 -17.93
CA GLU A 178 -16.77 2.72 -17.65
C GLU A 178 -17.80 3.72 -17.12
N ILE A 179 -17.35 4.63 -16.29
CA ILE A 179 -18.16 5.74 -15.81
C ILE A 179 -18.14 6.84 -16.89
N PRO A 180 -19.29 7.21 -17.48
CA PRO A 180 -19.33 8.19 -18.57
C PRO A 180 -19.22 9.63 -18.04
N ALA A 181 -18.10 9.97 -17.41
CA ALA A 181 -17.82 11.27 -16.82
C ALA A 181 -16.31 11.61 -16.95
N SER A 182 -15.99 12.90 -16.84
CA SER A 182 -14.60 13.36 -16.79
C SER A 182 -13.90 12.87 -15.52
N LEU A 183 -12.57 12.82 -15.52
CA LEU A 183 -11.78 12.47 -14.33
C LEU A 183 -12.17 13.38 -13.15
N GLU A 184 -12.30 14.68 -13.35
CA GLU A 184 -12.67 15.63 -12.30
C GLU A 184 -14.02 15.28 -11.67
N THR A 185 -15.04 15.00 -12.49
CA THR A 185 -16.36 14.58 -12.01
C THR A 185 -16.29 13.25 -11.25
N ILE A 186 -15.49 12.29 -11.73
CA ILE A 186 -15.28 11.01 -11.05
C ILE A 186 -14.64 11.23 -9.67
N LEU A 187 -13.69 12.15 -9.57
CA LEU A 187 -13.02 12.49 -8.31
C LEU A 187 -13.93 13.31 -7.38
N ASP A 188 -14.78 14.20 -7.89
CA ASP A 188 -15.74 14.96 -7.08
C ASP A 188 -16.76 14.05 -6.38
N PHE A 189 -17.17 12.99 -7.07
CA PHE A 189 -18.05 11.97 -6.51
C PHE A 189 -17.32 10.68 -6.09
N ARG A 190 -16.05 10.79 -5.71
CA ARG A 190 -15.18 9.64 -5.48
C ARG A 190 -15.77 8.55 -4.58
N PRO A 191 -16.40 8.83 -3.40
CA PRO A 191 -17.00 7.79 -2.58
C PRO A 191 -18.11 7.01 -3.28
N LEU A 192 -18.77 7.62 -4.28
CA LEU A 192 -19.83 6.99 -5.07
C LEU A 192 -19.26 6.26 -6.28
N THR A 193 -18.31 6.88 -6.98
CA THR A 193 -17.69 6.29 -8.18
C THR A 193 -16.86 5.05 -7.84
N LEU A 194 -16.24 4.98 -6.67
CA LEU A 194 -15.58 3.78 -6.14
C LEU A 194 -16.54 2.59 -5.91
N ARG A 195 -17.85 2.76 -6.01
CA ARG A 195 -18.83 1.67 -6.04
C ARG A 195 -18.86 0.96 -7.40
N ASN A 196 -18.30 1.56 -8.45
CA ASN A 196 -18.04 0.88 -9.72
C ASN A 196 -17.02 -0.23 -9.54
N GLU A 197 -17.21 -1.35 -10.22
CA GLU A 197 -16.37 -2.54 -10.06
C GLU A 197 -14.93 -2.31 -10.51
N ARG A 198 -14.73 -1.61 -11.64
CA ARG A 198 -13.38 -1.33 -12.18
C ARG A 198 -12.61 -0.32 -11.34
N GLU A 199 -13.29 0.75 -10.90
CA GLU A 199 -12.69 1.74 -10.00
C GLU A 199 -12.22 1.09 -8.69
N ARG A 200 -13.05 0.22 -8.13
CA ARG A 200 -12.72 -0.52 -6.91
C ARG A 200 -11.57 -1.52 -7.11
N ALA A 201 -11.49 -2.14 -8.28
CA ALA A 201 -10.45 -3.14 -8.59
C ALA A 201 -9.03 -2.56 -8.53
N VAL A 202 -8.85 -1.28 -8.89
CA VAL A 202 -7.57 -0.56 -8.78
C VAL A 202 -7.01 -0.68 -7.36
N PHE A 203 -7.84 -0.39 -6.35
CA PHE A 203 -7.42 -0.37 -4.94
C PHE A 203 -7.33 -1.76 -4.31
N ARG A 204 -8.00 -2.76 -4.89
CA ARG A 204 -7.79 -4.16 -4.52
C ARG A 204 -6.41 -4.65 -4.97
N ILE A 205 -5.98 -4.27 -6.17
CA ILE A 205 -4.63 -4.58 -6.67
C ILE A 205 -3.59 -3.82 -5.85
N GLN A 206 -3.84 -2.55 -5.52
CA GLN A 206 -2.94 -1.77 -4.69
C GLN A 206 -2.78 -2.37 -3.27
N ASP A 207 -3.88 -2.82 -2.64
CA ASP A 207 -3.85 -3.55 -1.37
C ASP A 207 -3.02 -4.85 -1.48
N ALA A 208 -3.18 -5.60 -2.58
CA ALA A 208 -2.40 -6.81 -2.82
C ALA A 208 -0.89 -6.51 -2.99
N LEU A 209 -0.53 -5.43 -3.67
CA LEU A 209 0.87 -4.97 -3.78
C LEU A 209 1.45 -4.64 -2.42
N VAL A 210 0.74 -3.85 -1.60
CA VAL A 210 1.18 -3.47 -0.25
C VAL A 210 1.39 -4.69 0.63
N ARG A 211 0.52 -5.69 0.54
CA ARG A 211 0.70 -6.98 1.24
C ARG A 211 1.96 -7.69 0.78
N GLY A 212 2.18 -7.80 -0.51
CA GLY A 212 3.37 -8.45 -1.06
C GLY A 212 4.67 -7.76 -0.64
N PHE A 213 4.72 -6.42 -0.69
CA PHE A 213 5.86 -5.63 -0.21
C PHE A 213 6.11 -5.85 1.29
N THR A 214 5.06 -5.76 2.10
CA THR A 214 5.14 -5.96 3.55
C THR A 214 5.62 -7.36 3.91
N GLU A 215 5.02 -8.37 3.29
CA GLU A 215 5.38 -9.77 3.53
C GLU A 215 6.85 -10.05 3.18
N PHE A 216 7.30 -9.61 2.01
CA PHE A 216 8.69 -9.77 1.60
C PHE A 216 9.67 -9.10 2.56
N LEU A 217 9.44 -7.81 2.88
CA LEU A 217 10.34 -7.08 3.77
C LEU A 217 10.40 -7.71 5.16
N GLN A 218 9.28 -8.17 5.71
CA GLN A 218 9.26 -8.89 6.99
C GLN A 218 10.02 -10.22 6.91
N GLN A 219 9.94 -10.95 5.80
CA GLN A 219 10.72 -12.18 5.57
C GLN A 219 12.22 -11.92 5.42
N GLN A 220 12.63 -10.69 5.10
CA GLN A 220 14.02 -10.24 5.02
C GLN A 220 14.48 -9.52 6.31
N ASP A 221 13.80 -9.76 7.43
CA ASP A 221 14.11 -9.22 8.76
C ASP A 221 14.02 -7.69 8.86
N PHE A 222 13.22 -7.03 8.00
CA PHE A 222 12.94 -5.61 8.15
C PHE A 222 11.88 -5.38 9.23
N VAL A 223 12.14 -4.43 10.12
CA VAL A 223 11.19 -3.96 11.13
C VAL A 223 10.35 -2.83 10.55
N GLN A 224 9.03 -2.97 10.59
CA GLN A 224 8.13 -1.89 10.23
C GLN A 224 8.15 -0.80 11.30
N ILE A 225 8.43 0.43 10.90
CA ILE A 225 8.42 1.60 11.77
C ILE A 225 7.29 2.56 11.38
N HIS A 226 6.91 3.41 12.32
CA HIS A 226 5.91 4.46 12.11
C HIS A 226 6.50 5.78 12.59
N THR A 227 6.82 6.68 11.65
CA THR A 227 7.52 7.90 11.95
C THR A 227 6.59 9.11 12.00
N PRO A 228 6.93 10.18 12.75
CA PRO A 228 6.17 11.42 12.76
C PRO A 228 6.05 12.03 11.37
N LYS A 229 4.86 12.57 11.06
CA LYS A 229 4.61 13.35 9.83
C LYS A 229 4.58 14.86 10.11
N LEU A 230 4.58 15.27 11.37
CA LEU A 230 4.88 16.64 11.81
C LEU A 230 6.35 16.69 12.19
N VAL A 231 7.14 17.48 11.50
CA VAL A 231 8.60 17.52 11.64
C VAL A 231 9.08 18.97 11.81
N SER A 232 10.24 19.13 12.45
CA SER A 232 10.86 20.44 12.64
C SER A 232 11.71 20.88 11.44
N GLN A 233 12.08 19.97 10.54
CA GLN A 233 12.94 20.23 9.38
C GLN A 233 12.54 19.37 8.19
N GLY A 234 12.69 19.90 6.97
CA GLY A 234 12.50 19.15 5.73
C GLY A 234 13.73 18.29 5.38
N ALA A 235 13.49 17.06 4.91
CA ALA A 235 14.54 16.12 4.54
C ALA A 235 15.10 16.37 3.12
N GLU A 236 14.25 16.84 2.20
CA GLU A 236 14.56 16.93 0.76
C GLU A 236 14.87 18.36 0.28
N GLY A 237 15.13 19.28 1.21
CA GLY A 237 15.35 20.69 0.91
C GLY A 237 14.09 21.56 1.05
N GLY A 238 14.26 22.83 1.39
CA GLY A 238 13.20 23.70 1.91
C GLY A 238 12.20 24.26 0.88
N ALA A 239 12.32 24.00 -0.43
CA ALA A 239 11.53 24.72 -1.43
C ALA A 239 10.09 24.21 -1.60
N ASN A 240 9.86 22.88 -1.44
CA ASN A 240 8.58 22.22 -1.71
C ASN A 240 8.00 21.56 -0.46
N ILE A 241 7.89 22.33 0.63
CA ILE A 241 7.44 21.82 1.93
C ILE A 241 6.22 22.60 2.43
N PHE A 242 5.22 21.88 2.94
CA PHE A 242 4.08 22.49 3.60
C PHE A 242 4.46 22.94 5.02
N ARG A 243 4.27 24.21 5.30
CA ARG A 243 4.50 24.84 6.60
C ARG A 243 3.20 24.97 7.38
N LEU A 244 3.30 24.81 8.70
CA LEU A 244 2.15 24.94 9.60
C LEU A 244 2.58 25.54 10.95
N ASP A 245 1.63 26.16 11.65
CA ASP A 245 1.83 26.57 13.04
C ASP A 245 1.61 25.38 13.98
N TYR A 246 2.60 25.10 14.83
CA TYR A 246 2.53 24.07 15.84
C TYR A 246 2.69 24.70 17.23
N PHE A 247 1.57 25.17 17.78
CA PHE A 247 1.54 25.84 19.09
C PHE A 247 2.52 27.05 19.19
N GLY A 248 2.54 27.89 18.17
CA GLY A 248 3.42 29.04 18.07
C GLY A 248 4.85 28.73 17.65
N LYS A 249 5.12 27.47 17.22
CA LYS A 249 6.38 27.07 16.60
C LYS A 249 6.13 26.70 15.15
N GLU A 250 7.12 26.92 14.30
CA GLU A 250 7.06 26.47 12.92
C GLU A 250 7.27 24.95 12.85
N ALA A 251 6.42 24.25 12.13
CA ALA A 251 6.52 22.85 11.82
C ALA A 251 6.23 22.60 10.34
N TYR A 252 6.52 21.39 9.88
CA TYR A 252 6.39 21.02 8.48
C TYR A 252 5.72 19.67 8.35
N LEU A 253 5.06 19.42 7.21
CA LEU A 253 4.64 18.07 6.84
C LEU A 253 5.82 17.33 6.21
N ALA A 254 6.05 16.08 6.62
CA ALA A 254 7.20 15.28 6.20
C ALA A 254 7.16 14.97 4.70
N GLN A 255 8.24 15.31 4.00
CA GLN A 255 8.41 15.00 2.57
C GLN A 255 8.79 13.53 2.34
N SER A 256 9.37 12.87 3.33
CA SER A 256 9.69 11.44 3.41
C SER A 256 10.05 11.09 4.87
N PRO A 257 10.12 9.80 5.25
CA PRO A 257 10.62 9.38 6.56
C PRO A 257 12.16 9.40 6.65
N GLN A 258 12.87 10.05 5.74
CA GLN A 258 14.30 9.88 5.49
C GLN A 258 15.19 9.93 6.74
N PHE A 259 15.05 10.97 7.57
CA PHE A 259 15.88 11.09 8.77
C PHE A 259 15.62 9.96 9.76
N TYR A 260 14.35 9.62 9.93
CA TYR A 260 13.95 8.59 10.90
C TYR A 260 14.36 7.19 10.44
N LYS A 261 14.16 6.84 9.16
CA LYS A 261 14.57 5.53 8.68
C LYS A 261 16.09 5.34 8.74
N GLN A 262 16.88 6.40 8.45
CA GLN A 262 18.34 6.34 8.65
C GLN A 262 18.70 6.16 10.15
N MET A 263 18.11 6.97 11.05
CA MET A 263 18.37 6.80 12.49
C MET A 263 18.04 5.39 12.98
N MET A 264 16.95 4.80 12.48
CA MET A 264 16.49 3.48 12.93
C MET A 264 17.31 2.32 12.36
N VAL A 265 18.07 2.51 11.28
CA VAL A 265 19.09 1.54 10.86
C VAL A 265 20.15 1.33 11.94
N GLY A 266 20.55 2.37 12.65
CA GLY A 266 21.48 2.26 13.80
C GLY A 266 20.88 1.50 14.99
N VAL A 267 19.59 1.16 14.96
CA VAL A 267 18.87 0.44 16.03
C VAL A 267 18.45 -0.97 15.61
N TYR A 268 17.92 -1.11 14.41
CA TYR A 268 17.29 -2.36 13.93
C TYR A 268 17.98 -2.96 12.70
N GLU A 269 19.03 -2.32 12.16
CA GLU A 269 19.75 -2.68 10.93
C GLU A 269 18.92 -2.57 9.66
N ARG A 270 17.66 -3.04 9.66
CA ARG A 270 16.73 -3.03 8.53
C ARG A 270 15.37 -2.52 8.96
N VAL A 271 14.90 -1.47 8.31
CA VAL A 271 13.59 -0.86 8.62
C VAL A 271 12.83 -0.51 7.36
N PHE A 272 11.51 -0.51 7.47
CA PHE A 272 10.64 -0.01 6.40
C PHE A 272 9.43 0.73 6.97
N GLU A 273 8.88 1.63 6.17
CA GLU A 273 7.62 2.32 6.45
C GLU A 273 6.78 2.39 5.19
N ILE A 274 5.48 2.12 5.31
CA ILE A 274 4.49 2.42 4.28
C ILE A 274 3.54 3.45 4.88
N GLY A 275 3.58 4.67 4.36
CA GLY A 275 2.85 5.78 4.97
C GLY A 275 2.79 7.05 4.11
N PRO A 276 1.97 8.02 4.52
CA PRO A 276 1.78 9.26 3.77
C PRO A 276 3.04 10.14 3.80
N VAL A 277 3.30 10.80 2.66
CA VAL A 277 4.33 11.81 2.47
C VAL A 277 3.75 13.00 1.70
N PHE A 278 4.34 14.19 1.89
CA PHE A 278 3.77 15.45 1.47
C PHE A 278 4.77 16.27 0.65
N ARG A 279 4.36 16.72 -0.53
CA ARG A 279 5.17 17.54 -1.44
C ARG A 279 4.39 18.79 -1.83
N ALA A 280 4.85 19.98 -1.42
CA ALA A 280 4.22 21.26 -1.76
C ALA A 280 4.60 21.72 -3.18
N GLU A 281 4.68 20.79 -4.11
CA GLU A 281 5.00 21.04 -5.50
C GLU A 281 3.82 21.73 -6.21
N LYS A 282 4.11 22.81 -6.92
CA LYS A 282 3.10 23.59 -7.67
C LYS A 282 2.90 23.07 -9.09
N HIS A 283 3.12 21.77 -9.30
CA HIS A 283 2.96 21.14 -10.61
C HIS A 283 1.57 20.53 -10.75
N ASP A 284 0.82 20.98 -11.76
CA ASP A 284 -0.45 20.37 -12.16
C ASP A 284 -0.22 19.43 -13.34
N THR A 285 0.27 18.23 -13.06
CA THR A 285 0.57 17.24 -14.07
C THR A 285 -0.02 15.88 -13.70
N ALA A 286 -0.12 15.00 -14.69
CA ALA A 286 -0.64 13.65 -14.52
C ALA A 286 0.24 12.72 -13.65
N ARG A 287 1.43 13.18 -13.21
CA ARG A 287 2.41 12.36 -12.48
C ARG A 287 2.73 12.87 -11.06
N HIS A 288 2.11 13.98 -10.62
CA HIS A 288 2.35 14.59 -9.32
C HIS A 288 1.11 14.63 -8.45
N LEU A 289 1.31 14.35 -7.17
CA LEU A 289 0.35 14.52 -6.07
C LEU A 289 1.05 15.27 -4.94
N ASN A 290 0.30 16.10 -4.21
CA ASN A 290 0.82 16.82 -3.04
C ASN A 290 0.82 15.94 -1.77
N GLU A 291 0.04 14.88 -1.74
CA GLU A 291 0.05 13.82 -0.72
C GLU A 291 -0.06 12.47 -1.43
N TYR A 292 0.85 11.55 -1.11
CA TYR A 292 0.87 10.20 -1.66
C TYR A 292 1.45 9.21 -0.64
N THR A 293 1.35 7.91 -0.93
CA THR A 293 1.88 6.86 -0.06
C THR A 293 3.28 6.48 -0.50
N GLY A 294 4.26 6.71 0.39
CA GLY A 294 5.62 6.20 0.22
C GLY A 294 5.72 4.75 0.71
N VAL A 295 6.44 3.93 -0.04
CA VAL A 295 6.95 2.62 0.36
C VAL A 295 8.45 2.78 0.52
N ASP A 296 8.90 2.93 1.74
CA ASP A 296 10.27 3.28 2.09
C ASP A 296 10.96 2.12 2.80
N PHE A 297 12.20 1.82 2.45
CA PHE A 297 13.06 1.01 3.29
C PHE A 297 14.47 1.60 3.42
N GLU A 298 15.18 1.21 4.48
CA GLU A 298 16.59 1.53 4.71
C GLU A 298 17.26 0.33 5.37
N MET A 299 18.50 -0.02 4.94
CA MET A 299 19.27 -1.15 5.47
C MET A 299 20.73 -0.78 5.67
N GLY A 300 21.31 -1.30 6.73
CA GLY A 300 22.69 -1.12 7.12
C GLY A 300 23.60 -2.29 6.75
N TYR A 301 24.91 -2.07 6.98
CA TYR A 301 25.98 -3.05 6.72
C TYR A 301 26.06 -3.49 5.26
N ILE A 302 25.78 -2.55 4.34
CA ILE A 302 25.89 -2.77 2.90
C ILE A 302 27.31 -2.56 2.40
N ASP A 303 27.73 -3.36 1.42
CA ASP A 303 28.99 -3.17 0.71
C ASP A 303 28.86 -2.14 -0.43
N GLY A 304 27.68 -2.00 -1.04
CA GLY A 304 27.40 -1.05 -2.10
C GLY A 304 25.89 -0.84 -2.34
N PHE A 305 25.55 0.21 -3.09
CA PHE A 305 24.15 0.54 -3.38
C PHE A 305 23.44 -0.51 -4.27
N GLU A 306 24.20 -1.34 -4.96
CA GLU A 306 23.65 -2.43 -5.78
C GLU A 306 22.88 -3.46 -4.95
N GLU A 307 23.21 -3.60 -3.65
CA GLU A 307 22.43 -4.45 -2.75
C GLU A 307 21.02 -3.92 -2.53
N LEU A 308 20.86 -2.59 -2.48
CA LEU A 308 19.56 -1.94 -2.39
C LEU A 308 18.72 -2.24 -3.64
N CYS A 309 19.34 -2.12 -4.82
CA CYS A 309 18.68 -2.42 -6.08
C CYS A 309 18.25 -3.89 -6.17
N ARG A 310 19.11 -4.84 -5.72
CA ARG A 310 18.76 -6.27 -5.66
C ARG A 310 17.62 -6.55 -4.68
N MET A 311 17.62 -5.87 -3.53
CA MET A 311 16.55 -5.97 -2.54
C MET A 311 15.22 -5.47 -3.09
N GLU A 312 15.24 -4.31 -3.76
CA GLU A 312 14.07 -3.74 -4.42
C GLU A 312 13.54 -4.63 -5.55
N GLU A 313 14.43 -5.13 -6.42
CA GLU A 313 14.07 -6.07 -7.49
C GLU A 313 13.36 -7.31 -6.93
N ALA A 314 13.90 -7.89 -5.85
CA ALA A 314 13.32 -9.07 -5.21
C ALA A 314 11.97 -8.76 -4.55
N MET A 315 11.84 -7.59 -3.90
CA MET A 315 10.58 -7.11 -3.30
C MET A 315 9.49 -6.94 -4.35
N ILE A 316 9.79 -6.26 -5.45
CA ILE A 316 8.84 -6.04 -6.54
C ILE A 316 8.44 -7.37 -7.18
N ARG A 317 9.40 -8.26 -7.46
CA ARG A 317 9.15 -9.59 -8.03
C ARG A 317 8.19 -10.38 -7.15
N HIS A 318 8.46 -10.48 -5.85
CA HIS A 318 7.61 -11.18 -4.89
C HIS A 318 6.17 -10.64 -4.89
N ALA A 319 6.01 -9.32 -4.82
CA ALA A 319 4.68 -8.70 -4.82
C ALA A 319 3.92 -8.96 -6.13
N LEU A 320 4.58 -8.85 -7.28
CA LEU A 320 3.94 -9.11 -8.59
C LEU A 320 3.56 -10.57 -8.77
N GLU A 321 4.40 -11.51 -8.32
CA GLU A 321 4.14 -12.96 -8.38
C GLU A 321 2.96 -13.39 -7.49
N ALA A 322 2.70 -12.67 -6.40
CA ALA A 322 1.58 -12.93 -5.49
C ALA A 322 0.22 -12.45 -6.03
N LEU A 323 0.18 -11.46 -6.92
CA LEU A 323 -1.07 -10.86 -7.42
C LEU A 323 -2.08 -11.87 -7.99
N PRO A 324 -1.68 -12.86 -8.83
CA PRO A 324 -2.62 -13.84 -9.40
C PRO A 324 -3.32 -14.71 -8.36
N GLU A 325 -2.73 -14.90 -7.18
CA GLU A 325 -3.35 -15.65 -6.09
C GLU A 325 -4.27 -14.76 -5.24
N ILE A 326 -3.89 -13.49 -5.02
CA ILE A 326 -4.60 -12.58 -4.11
C ILE A 326 -5.81 -11.92 -4.79
N CYS A 327 -5.66 -11.45 -6.05
CA CYS A 327 -6.69 -10.66 -6.73
C CYS A 327 -6.91 -11.08 -8.21
N PRO A 328 -7.15 -12.37 -8.50
CA PRO A 328 -7.26 -12.89 -9.87
C PRO A 328 -8.42 -12.27 -10.67
N GLU A 329 -9.54 -11.95 -10.02
CA GLU A 329 -10.72 -11.40 -10.69
C GLU A 329 -10.50 -9.92 -11.06
N GLU A 330 -9.83 -9.15 -10.22
CA GLU A 330 -9.48 -7.77 -10.45
C GLU A 330 -8.46 -7.63 -11.60
N LEU A 331 -7.45 -8.49 -11.61
CA LEU A 331 -6.48 -8.57 -12.71
C LEU A 331 -7.15 -8.88 -14.05
N LYS A 332 -8.06 -9.85 -14.06
CA LYS A 332 -8.84 -10.21 -15.25
C LYS A 332 -9.77 -9.08 -15.68
N LEU A 333 -10.46 -8.44 -14.72
CA LEU A 333 -11.40 -7.34 -14.97
C LEU A 333 -10.70 -6.15 -15.62
N LEU A 334 -9.53 -5.78 -15.13
CA LEU A 334 -8.74 -4.66 -15.64
C LEU A 334 -7.82 -5.07 -16.79
N GLN A 335 -7.70 -6.35 -17.11
CA GLN A 335 -6.82 -6.92 -18.15
C GLN A 335 -5.34 -6.58 -17.88
N VAL A 336 -4.93 -6.68 -16.62
CA VAL A 336 -3.58 -6.28 -16.19
C VAL A 336 -2.53 -7.21 -16.79
N ARG A 337 -1.53 -6.62 -17.42
CA ARG A 337 -0.33 -7.29 -17.89
C ARG A 337 0.75 -7.19 -16.79
N ILE A 338 0.95 -8.29 -16.05
CA ILE A 338 1.98 -8.35 -15.00
C ILE A 338 3.34 -8.50 -15.68
N PRO A 339 4.31 -7.59 -15.43
CA PRO A 339 5.65 -7.70 -15.99
C PRO A 339 6.40 -8.88 -15.38
N ARG A 340 7.24 -9.54 -16.18
CA ARG A 340 8.15 -10.60 -15.71
C ARG A 340 9.52 -10.01 -15.43
N ILE A 341 10.03 -10.22 -14.24
CA ILE A 341 11.34 -9.75 -13.82
C ILE A 341 12.30 -10.94 -13.75
N SER A 342 13.21 -11.06 -14.73
CA SER A 342 14.35 -11.97 -14.64
C SER A 342 15.54 -11.28 -13.96
N SER A 343 15.91 -10.10 -14.42
CA SER A 343 16.79 -9.15 -13.77
C SER A 343 16.48 -7.76 -14.33
N ILE A 344 16.68 -6.72 -13.53
CA ILE A 344 16.50 -5.33 -13.96
C ILE A 344 17.84 -4.77 -14.44
N PRO A 345 17.94 -4.27 -15.69
CA PRO A 345 19.16 -3.69 -16.23
C PRO A 345 19.59 -2.42 -15.51
N PHE A 346 20.90 -2.19 -15.46
CA PHE A 346 21.51 -0.96 -14.95
C PHE A 346 22.03 -0.12 -16.12
N VAL A 347 21.77 1.18 -16.09
CA VAL A 347 22.31 2.17 -17.03
C VAL A 347 22.82 3.36 -16.22
N ARG A 348 24.06 3.79 -16.45
CA ARG A 348 24.56 5.01 -15.81
C ARG A 348 23.86 6.25 -16.40
N PHE A 349 23.63 7.26 -15.58
CA PHE A 349 22.93 8.48 -15.98
C PHE A 349 23.50 9.12 -17.26
N HIS A 350 24.83 9.30 -17.35
CA HIS A 350 25.46 9.85 -18.55
C HIS A 350 25.26 8.95 -19.78
N GLU A 351 25.41 7.65 -19.60
CA GLU A 351 25.18 6.68 -20.67
C GLU A 351 23.74 6.73 -21.16
N ALA A 352 22.76 6.84 -20.24
CA ALA A 352 21.34 6.98 -20.59
C ALA A 352 21.11 8.19 -21.50
N LYS A 353 21.68 9.35 -21.13
CA LYS A 353 21.59 10.58 -21.94
C LYS A 353 22.19 10.40 -23.34
N GLU A 354 23.37 9.81 -23.45
CA GLU A 354 24.06 9.57 -24.72
C GLU A 354 23.30 8.58 -25.61
N ARG A 355 22.77 7.49 -25.01
CA ARG A 355 21.99 6.46 -25.72
C ARG A 355 20.70 7.03 -26.29
N ILE A 356 19.97 7.83 -25.49
CA ILE A 356 18.74 8.53 -25.93
C ILE A 356 19.08 9.51 -27.05
N ALA A 357 20.10 10.34 -26.85
CA ALA A 357 20.51 11.34 -27.84
C ALA A 357 20.92 10.70 -29.17
N GLY A 358 21.69 9.61 -29.14
CA GLY A 358 22.14 8.89 -30.33
C GLY A 358 21.02 8.21 -31.09
N LYS A 359 20.18 7.43 -30.39
CA LYS A 359 19.10 6.66 -31.02
C LYS A 359 17.96 7.51 -31.57
N TYR A 360 17.55 8.52 -30.81
CA TYR A 360 16.38 9.34 -31.15
C TYR A 360 16.74 10.71 -31.74
N HIS A 361 18.04 10.95 -32.02
CA HIS A 361 18.56 12.23 -32.56
C HIS A 361 18.11 13.46 -31.75
N ARG A 362 18.03 13.30 -30.42
CA ARG A 362 17.51 14.30 -29.47
C ARG A 362 18.69 15.05 -28.84
N PRO A 363 18.69 16.39 -28.84
CA PRO A 363 19.73 17.15 -28.15
C PRO A 363 19.57 17.03 -26.64
N ILE A 364 20.67 16.82 -25.92
CA ILE A 364 20.70 16.84 -24.45
C ILE A 364 20.50 18.29 -23.99
N ARG A 365 19.31 18.58 -23.41
CA ARG A 365 18.94 19.91 -22.90
C ARG A 365 19.18 20.02 -21.42
N GLU A 366 18.62 19.07 -20.66
CA GLU A 366 18.83 18.94 -19.22
C GLU A 366 20.04 18.03 -18.99
N ARG A 367 20.99 18.45 -18.15
CA ARG A 367 22.23 17.71 -17.90
C ARG A 367 22.31 17.08 -16.52
N GLU A 368 21.41 17.47 -15.63
CA GLU A 368 21.41 17.04 -14.23
C GLU A 368 20.29 16.07 -13.92
N ASP A 369 19.26 15.96 -14.79
CA ASP A 369 18.10 15.08 -14.61
C ASP A 369 17.62 14.49 -15.94
N LEU A 370 16.77 13.44 -15.86
CA LEU A 370 15.97 12.96 -16.98
C LEU A 370 14.67 13.76 -17.03
N ASP A 371 14.34 14.31 -18.20
CA ASP A 371 13.00 14.84 -18.39
C ASP A 371 11.99 13.71 -18.65
N PRO A 372 10.67 13.98 -18.50
CA PRO A 372 9.63 12.94 -18.64
C PRO A 372 9.64 12.19 -19.99
N GLU A 373 10.09 12.84 -21.07
CA GLU A 373 10.20 12.19 -22.36
C GLU A 373 11.43 11.28 -22.41
N GLU A 374 12.56 11.69 -21.80
CA GLU A 374 13.76 10.86 -21.70
C GLU A 374 13.52 9.60 -20.88
N GLU A 375 12.74 9.68 -19.79
CA GLU A 375 12.35 8.49 -19.02
C GLU A 375 11.60 7.48 -19.91
N LYS A 376 10.64 7.94 -20.72
CA LYS A 376 9.90 7.08 -21.66
C LYS A 376 10.81 6.46 -22.72
N LEU A 377 11.63 7.29 -23.35
CA LEU A 377 12.53 6.84 -24.41
C LEU A 377 13.57 5.85 -23.91
N LEU A 378 14.08 6.05 -22.68
CA LEU A 378 15.00 5.10 -22.05
C LEU A 378 14.33 3.76 -21.77
N CYS A 379 13.12 3.77 -21.18
CA CYS A 379 12.38 2.54 -20.95
C CYS A 379 12.09 1.78 -22.26
N GLN A 380 11.68 2.46 -23.32
CA GLN A 380 11.46 1.85 -24.63
C GLN A 380 12.74 1.24 -25.19
N LEU A 381 13.86 1.97 -25.10
CA LEU A 381 15.16 1.49 -25.58
C LEU A 381 15.59 0.22 -24.84
N VAL A 382 15.47 0.22 -23.51
CA VAL A 382 15.84 -0.92 -22.66
C VAL A 382 14.92 -2.11 -22.89
N GLU A 383 13.60 -1.88 -23.03
CA GLU A 383 12.62 -2.94 -23.32
C GLU A 383 12.91 -3.60 -24.69
N GLU A 384 13.23 -2.82 -25.73
CA GLU A 384 13.61 -3.35 -27.04
C GLU A 384 14.89 -4.21 -27.00
N GLU A 385 15.86 -3.84 -26.17
CA GLU A 385 17.16 -4.52 -26.11
C GLU A 385 17.15 -5.74 -25.18
N THR A 386 16.41 -5.67 -24.08
CA THR A 386 16.49 -6.67 -22.98
C THR A 386 15.19 -7.36 -22.69
N GLY A 387 14.08 -6.83 -23.16
CA GLY A 387 12.72 -7.28 -22.79
C GLY A 387 12.28 -6.83 -21.39
N SER A 388 13.08 -6.03 -20.67
CA SER A 388 12.74 -5.53 -19.34
C SER A 388 11.91 -4.26 -19.43
N GLU A 389 10.79 -4.22 -18.72
CA GLU A 389 9.94 -3.04 -18.57
C GLU A 389 10.43 -2.10 -17.44
N PHE A 390 11.51 -2.49 -16.76
CA PHE A 390 12.18 -1.75 -15.70
C PHE A 390 13.62 -1.44 -16.08
N VAL A 391 14.15 -0.33 -15.55
CA VAL A 391 15.57 0.02 -15.65
C VAL A 391 16.02 0.82 -14.43
N PHE A 392 17.14 0.43 -13.83
CA PHE A 392 17.85 1.24 -12.85
C PHE A 392 18.73 2.25 -13.57
N VAL A 393 18.50 3.54 -13.35
CA VAL A 393 19.41 4.62 -13.75
C VAL A 393 20.24 5.00 -12.55
N THR A 394 21.57 4.95 -12.69
CA THR A 394 22.49 5.10 -11.57
C THR A 394 23.46 6.26 -11.74
N HIS A 395 24.17 6.65 -10.69
CA HIS A 395 25.21 7.67 -10.69
C HIS A 395 24.72 9.03 -11.19
N TYR A 396 23.66 9.51 -10.58
CA TYR A 396 23.16 10.86 -10.86
C TYR A 396 24.13 11.94 -10.37
N PRO A 397 24.14 13.13 -11.02
CA PRO A 397 24.97 14.25 -10.61
C PRO A 397 24.78 14.64 -9.14
N THR A 398 25.90 14.91 -8.46
CA THR A 398 25.89 15.27 -7.02
C THR A 398 25.09 16.53 -6.72
N ALA A 399 25.03 17.48 -7.65
CA ALA A 399 24.24 18.71 -7.51
C ALA A 399 22.75 18.44 -7.36
N LYS A 400 22.24 17.38 -8.00
CA LYS A 400 20.82 17.01 -8.00
C LYS A 400 20.38 16.24 -6.76
N ARG A 401 21.30 15.50 -6.10
CA ARG A 401 20.96 14.61 -4.98
C ARG A 401 21.01 15.32 -3.64
N PRO A 402 20.26 14.85 -2.62
CA PRO A 402 20.21 15.44 -1.29
C PRO A 402 21.58 15.42 -0.57
N PHE A 403 21.70 16.21 0.49
CA PHE A 403 22.95 16.36 1.24
C PHE A 403 23.45 15.09 1.93
N TYR A 404 22.60 14.12 2.13
CA TYR A 404 22.93 12.83 2.75
C TYR A 404 23.34 11.75 1.74
N ALA A 405 23.23 12.01 0.43
CA ALA A 405 23.63 11.06 -0.60
C ALA A 405 25.17 10.95 -0.69
N MET A 406 25.67 9.71 -0.69
CA MET A 406 27.09 9.41 -0.76
C MET A 406 27.63 9.67 -2.18
N GLU A 407 28.73 10.40 -2.27
CA GLU A 407 29.46 10.60 -3.52
C GLU A 407 30.20 9.33 -3.92
N ASP A 408 30.38 9.13 -5.21
CA ASP A 408 31.25 8.06 -5.72
C ASP A 408 32.71 8.41 -5.47
N GLU A 409 33.51 7.48 -4.95
CA GLU A 409 34.89 7.73 -4.58
C GLU A 409 35.80 7.97 -5.78
N GLU A 410 35.48 7.35 -6.93
CA GLU A 410 36.25 7.49 -8.17
C GLU A 410 35.87 8.77 -8.92
N ASN A 411 34.59 9.20 -8.78
CA ASN A 411 34.09 10.39 -9.42
C ASN A 411 33.11 11.18 -8.50
N PRO A 412 33.61 12.09 -7.66
CA PRO A 412 32.79 12.86 -6.72
C PRO A 412 31.73 13.78 -7.37
N GLN A 413 31.71 13.92 -8.70
CA GLN A 413 30.69 14.66 -9.42
C GLN A 413 29.37 13.90 -9.52
N VAL A 414 29.37 12.59 -9.25
CA VAL A 414 28.20 11.74 -9.20
C VAL A 414 28.05 11.07 -7.84
N THR A 415 26.88 10.55 -7.56
CA THR A 415 26.56 9.89 -6.30
C THR A 415 26.29 8.40 -6.50
N LYS A 416 26.47 7.61 -5.45
CA LYS A 416 26.04 6.20 -5.36
C LYS A 416 24.52 6.13 -5.18
N SER A 417 23.77 6.76 -6.10
CA SER A 417 22.33 6.82 -6.11
C SER A 417 21.75 6.20 -7.37
N PHE A 418 20.47 5.87 -7.29
CA PHE A 418 19.73 5.31 -8.40
C PHE A 418 18.28 5.79 -8.39
N ASP A 419 17.65 5.76 -9.57
CA ASP A 419 16.20 5.78 -9.73
C ASP A 419 15.77 4.52 -10.47
N LEU A 420 14.62 3.97 -10.10
CA LEU A 420 13.97 2.91 -10.84
C LEU A 420 12.89 3.51 -11.73
N LEU A 421 13.04 3.29 -13.03
CA LEU A 421 12.01 3.63 -14.01
C LEU A 421 11.19 2.38 -14.33
N PHE A 422 9.87 2.53 -14.39
CA PHE A 422 8.92 1.50 -14.77
C PHE A 422 7.95 2.02 -15.83
N ARG A 423 7.96 1.41 -17.02
CA ARG A 423 7.08 1.80 -18.13
C ARG A 423 7.08 3.31 -18.40
N GLY A 424 8.26 3.93 -18.42
CA GLY A 424 8.44 5.33 -18.75
C GLY A 424 8.13 6.32 -17.63
N LEU A 425 8.19 5.90 -16.38
CA LEU A 425 8.01 6.75 -15.21
C LEU A 425 8.96 6.36 -14.09
N GLU A 426 9.64 7.34 -13.49
CA GLU A 426 10.33 7.17 -12.22
C GLU A 426 9.34 6.77 -11.12
N VAL A 427 9.52 5.58 -10.54
CA VAL A 427 8.69 5.06 -9.44
C VAL A 427 9.41 5.03 -8.11
N THR A 428 10.75 4.98 -8.12
CA THR A 428 11.59 4.93 -6.92
C THR A 428 12.81 5.81 -7.08
N THR A 429 13.24 6.42 -5.98
CA THR A 429 14.56 7.04 -5.80
C THR A 429 15.25 6.44 -4.60
N GLY A 430 16.53 6.05 -4.76
CA GLY A 430 17.33 5.44 -3.71
C GLY A 430 18.82 5.74 -3.79
N GLY A 431 19.58 5.17 -2.86
CA GLY A 431 21.04 5.25 -2.88
C GLY A 431 21.70 4.98 -1.54
N GLN A 432 23.02 4.86 -1.57
CA GLN A 432 23.87 4.79 -0.41
C GLN A 432 23.96 6.16 0.27
N ARG A 433 24.02 6.16 1.60
CA ARG A 433 24.04 7.38 2.40
C ARG A 433 25.43 7.60 2.99
N ILE A 434 25.76 8.87 3.25
CA ILE A 434 26.95 9.22 4.02
C ILE A 434 26.75 8.71 5.44
N HIS A 435 27.64 7.85 5.93
CA HIS A 435 27.58 7.28 7.28
C HIS A 435 28.64 7.87 8.21
N ASP A 436 29.76 8.38 7.65
CA ASP A 436 30.79 9.07 8.43
C ASP A 436 30.33 10.44 8.89
N TYR A 437 30.46 10.73 10.18
CA TYR A 437 30.02 11.98 10.78
C TYR A 437 30.78 13.21 10.22
N ALA A 438 32.10 13.11 10.03
CA ALA A 438 32.90 14.23 9.55
C ALA A 438 32.57 14.55 8.10
N ALA A 439 32.39 13.53 7.26
CA ALA A 439 31.97 13.68 5.87
C ALA A 439 30.56 14.29 5.76
N GLN A 440 29.61 13.80 6.58
CA GLN A 440 28.25 14.33 6.62
C GLN A 440 28.22 15.82 7.02
N LEU A 441 28.97 16.19 8.05
CA LEU A 441 29.11 17.56 8.50
C LEU A 441 29.75 18.46 7.44
N ALA A 442 30.80 18.01 6.78
CA ALA A 442 31.47 18.73 5.69
C ALA A 442 30.51 18.99 4.53
N LYS A 443 29.73 17.97 4.13
CA LYS A 443 28.74 18.07 3.05
C LYS A 443 27.63 19.08 3.38
N MET A 444 27.10 19.06 4.61
CA MET A 444 26.10 20.03 5.05
C MET A 444 26.65 21.47 5.01
N LYS A 445 27.83 21.70 5.54
CA LYS A 445 28.48 23.03 5.49
C LYS A 445 28.74 23.49 4.05
N ALA A 446 29.22 22.60 3.18
CA ALA A 446 29.45 22.92 1.76
C ALA A 446 28.16 23.35 1.03
N ARG A 447 26.99 22.89 1.50
CA ARG A 447 25.66 23.30 0.99
C ARG A 447 25.04 24.48 1.72
N GLY A 448 25.78 25.13 2.62
CA GLY A 448 25.31 26.29 3.38
C GLY A 448 24.24 25.94 4.44
N MET A 449 24.15 24.68 4.84
CA MET A 449 23.23 24.23 5.88
C MET A 449 23.85 24.48 7.27
N ASP A 450 23.01 24.83 8.23
CA ASP A 450 23.41 24.94 9.63
C ASP A 450 23.25 23.60 10.35
N PRO A 451 24.34 22.91 10.72
CA PRO A 451 24.26 21.60 11.35
C PRO A 451 23.57 21.59 12.72
N GLU A 452 23.52 22.70 13.44
CA GLU A 452 22.85 22.79 14.75
C GLU A 452 21.34 22.53 14.64
N GLN A 453 20.74 22.90 13.51
CA GLN A 453 19.33 22.63 13.23
C GLN A 453 19.03 21.15 12.98
N PHE A 454 20.06 20.35 12.73
CA PHE A 454 19.96 18.91 12.41
C PHE A 454 20.59 18.05 13.50
N GLU A 455 20.79 18.59 14.71
CA GLU A 455 21.49 17.87 15.80
C GLU A 455 20.85 16.52 16.11
N SER A 456 19.52 16.40 16.14
CA SER A 456 18.81 15.15 16.38
C SER A 456 19.09 14.07 15.31
N TYR A 457 19.27 14.49 14.06
CA TYR A 457 19.66 13.60 12.96
C TYR A 457 21.16 13.24 13.06
N LEU A 458 22.01 14.19 13.37
CA LEU A 458 23.46 14.01 13.45
C LEU A 458 23.90 13.17 14.65
N GLN A 459 23.08 13.04 15.70
CA GLN A 459 23.41 12.23 16.88
C GLN A 459 23.77 10.79 16.52
N ILE A 460 23.01 10.15 15.62
CA ILE A 460 23.29 8.76 15.24
C ILE A 460 24.66 8.63 14.55
N HIS A 461 25.03 9.60 13.72
CA HIS A 461 26.33 9.64 13.05
C HIS A 461 27.47 9.85 14.05
N LYS A 462 27.28 10.72 15.06
CA LYS A 462 28.27 10.96 16.12
C LYS A 462 28.58 9.71 16.95
N HIS A 463 27.59 8.84 17.14
CA HIS A 463 27.70 7.69 18.03
C HIS A 463 27.89 6.35 17.30
N GLY A 464 28.12 6.39 16.02
CA GLY A 464 28.43 5.23 15.18
C GLY A 464 27.26 4.80 14.30
N MET A 465 27.42 5.01 13.00
CA MET A 465 26.46 4.65 11.97
C MET A 465 27.11 3.68 10.98
N PRO A 466 26.53 2.50 10.70
CA PRO A 466 27.09 1.59 9.71
C PRO A 466 26.96 2.16 8.30
N PRO A 467 27.75 1.68 7.31
CA PRO A 467 27.44 1.89 5.90
C PRO A 467 25.98 1.48 5.63
N HIS A 468 25.18 2.36 5.05
CA HIS A 468 23.74 2.13 4.89
C HIS A 468 23.20 2.84 3.67
N GLY A 469 22.02 2.44 3.29
CA GLY A 469 21.27 3.06 2.22
C GLY A 469 19.84 2.56 2.17
N GLY A 470 19.08 3.13 1.27
CA GLY A 470 17.68 2.78 1.10
C GLY A 470 17.03 3.55 -0.03
N LEU A 471 15.72 3.45 -0.07
CA LEU A 471 14.91 4.03 -1.14
C LEU A 471 13.55 4.51 -0.63
N GLY A 472 12.86 5.25 -1.50
CA GLY A 472 11.44 5.58 -1.38
C GLY A 472 10.74 5.39 -2.72
N MET A 473 9.73 4.53 -2.74
CA MET A 473 8.87 4.24 -3.90
C MET A 473 7.52 4.93 -3.72
N GLY A 474 7.00 5.54 -4.78
CA GLY A 474 5.63 6.05 -4.81
C GLY A 474 4.62 4.96 -5.15
N LEU A 475 3.77 4.56 -4.18
CA LEU A 475 2.79 3.49 -4.37
C LEU A 475 1.82 3.77 -5.51
N GLU A 476 1.31 5.00 -5.59
CA GLU A 476 0.36 5.43 -6.62
C GLU A 476 1.01 5.45 -8.01
N ARG A 477 2.29 5.88 -8.13
CA ARG A 477 3.05 5.83 -9.39
C ARG A 477 3.25 4.39 -9.85
N PHE A 478 3.69 3.51 -8.95
CA PHE A 478 3.88 2.09 -9.26
C PHE A 478 2.57 1.43 -9.68
N THR A 479 1.48 1.65 -8.92
CA THR A 479 0.14 1.12 -9.24
C THR A 479 -0.35 1.64 -10.58
N ALA A 480 -0.23 2.95 -10.85
CA ALA A 480 -0.65 3.55 -12.12
C ALA A 480 0.10 2.94 -13.31
N ARG A 481 1.43 2.73 -13.19
CA ARG A 481 2.22 2.09 -14.27
C ARG A 481 1.90 0.62 -14.46
N LEU A 482 1.66 -0.13 -13.37
CA LEU A 482 1.22 -1.52 -13.46
C LEU A 482 -0.11 -1.64 -14.22
N LEU A 483 -1.03 -0.71 -13.97
CA LEU A 483 -2.36 -0.66 -14.59
C LEU A 483 -2.38 0.10 -15.93
N GLU A 484 -1.23 0.54 -16.44
CA GLU A 484 -1.08 1.31 -17.69
C GLU A 484 -1.96 2.58 -17.72
N GLN A 485 -2.14 3.22 -16.55
CA GLN A 485 -2.91 4.46 -16.44
C GLN A 485 -2.03 5.69 -16.69
N ASP A 486 -2.59 6.65 -17.43
CA ASP A 486 -1.87 7.87 -17.83
C ASP A 486 -1.80 8.92 -16.71
N ASN A 487 -2.68 8.82 -15.71
CA ASN A 487 -2.75 9.80 -14.64
C ASN A 487 -2.73 9.09 -13.27
N VAL A 488 -1.78 9.49 -12.42
CA VAL A 488 -1.58 8.92 -11.08
C VAL A 488 -2.80 9.09 -10.16
N ARG A 489 -3.67 10.08 -10.43
CA ARG A 489 -4.90 10.30 -9.67
C ARG A 489 -5.87 9.12 -9.73
N TRP A 490 -5.82 8.30 -10.79
CA TRP A 490 -6.60 7.06 -10.88
C TRP A 490 -6.20 6.03 -9.82
N ALA A 491 -4.92 6.00 -9.46
CA ALA A 491 -4.36 5.09 -8.46
C ALA A 491 -4.35 5.68 -7.03
N CYS A 492 -4.96 6.85 -6.82
CA CYS A 492 -5.13 7.47 -5.50
C CYS A 492 -6.60 7.43 -5.10
N LEU A 493 -6.91 7.00 -3.86
CA LEU A 493 -8.29 6.95 -3.36
C LEU A 493 -8.92 8.35 -3.34
N PHE A 494 -8.22 9.30 -2.72
CA PHE A 494 -8.64 10.69 -2.58
C PHE A 494 -7.44 11.59 -2.87
N PRO A 495 -7.15 11.89 -4.15
CA PRO A 495 -5.96 12.64 -4.52
C PRO A 495 -5.96 14.05 -3.93
N ARG A 496 -4.77 14.50 -3.53
CA ARG A 496 -4.48 15.88 -3.15
C ARG A 496 -3.54 16.48 -4.18
N ASP A 497 -3.93 17.58 -4.74
CA ASP A 497 -3.16 18.38 -5.69
C ASP A 497 -3.40 19.88 -5.43
N ILE A 498 -2.83 20.75 -6.25
CA ILE A 498 -2.96 22.22 -6.07
C ILE A 498 -4.39 22.74 -6.14
N HIS A 499 -5.34 21.96 -6.67
CA HIS A 499 -6.74 22.34 -6.84
C HIS A 499 -7.69 21.56 -5.92
N ARG A 500 -7.25 20.39 -5.41
CA ARG A 500 -8.11 19.46 -4.69
C ARG A 500 -7.64 19.20 -3.26
N ILE A 501 -8.44 19.64 -2.29
CA ILE A 501 -8.25 19.40 -0.84
C ILE A 501 -9.43 18.63 -0.22
N ALA A 502 -10.52 18.46 -0.93
CA ALA A 502 -11.69 17.68 -0.52
C ALA A 502 -12.00 16.62 -1.58
N PRO A 503 -12.70 15.54 -1.16
CA PRO A 503 -13.14 14.52 -2.08
C PRO A 503 -13.98 15.11 -3.16
#